data_f78829cb2a869220db1b85396266ca5f
#
_entry.id   f78829cb2a869220db1b85396266ca5f
#
_cell.length_a   1.000
_cell.length_b   1.000
_cell.length_c   1.000
_cell.angle_alpha   90.00
_cell.angle_beta   90.00
_cell.angle_gamma   90.00
#
_symmetry.space_group_name_H-M   'P 1'
#
loop_
_entity.id
_entity.type
_entity.pdbx_description
1 polymer ?
#
loop_
_entity_poly.entity_id
_entity_poly.type
_entity_poly.pdbx_seq_one_letter_code
_entity_poly.pdbx_strand_id
1 'polypeptide(L)'
;MNFEHNQKKPDNFHEDWKGQFKIFPWMAYISAIPHVIYIVTTLKEDGTPNAALEGWSSFTGESENFFVIMSGLIKTSHTYQNIKRNKEFCINFLSSDYLDNFKKSISENFDDIDEIKNSGFSSEQSLSINVPRIQESFLKLECEFEWEKELVPNSTNITLCGRVKYISADREFAMNKVTERFGKKSFVFHLMAMKNPYTGERISGGIGKIKLLKETEL
;
A
#
# COMPACT_ATOMS: atom_id res chain seq x y z
N MET A 1 9.63 -13.64 29.21
CA MET A 1 10.97 -13.06 28.90
C MET A 1 10.79 -12.23 27.63
N ASN A 2 11.20 -10.95 27.63
CA ASN A 2 11.07 -10.07 26.46
C ASN A 2 12.33 -10.20 25.60
N PHE A 3 12.19 -10.03 24.27
CA PHE A 3 13.30 -9.73 23.40
C PHE A 3 13.46 -8.21 23.37
N GLU A 4 14.63 -7.74 23.77
CA GLU A 4 14.96 -6.32 23.82
C GLU A 4 16.19 -6.04 22.98
N HIS A 5 16.13 -5.05 22.09
CA HIS A 5 17.24 -4.68 21.23
C HIS A 5 17.18 -3.19 20.86
N ASN A 6 18.36 -2.61 20.67
CA ASN A 6 18.50 -1.23 20.20
C ASN A 6 18.53 -1.16 18.66
N GLN A 7 18.93 -0.03 18.10
CA GLN A 7 18.99 0.17 16.64
C GLN A 7 20.05 -0.67 15.92
N LYS A 8 21.04 -1.24 16.64
CA LYS A 8 22.07 -2.08 16.01
C LYS A 8 21.43 -3.39 15.55
N LYS A 9 21.56 -3.69 14.26
CA LYS A 9 21.07 -4.97 13.71
C LYS A 9 21.77 -6.14 14.43
N PRO A 10 21.03 -7.16 14.91
CA PRO A 10 21.63 -8.37 15.46
C PRO A 10 22.47 -9.13 14.41
N ASP A 11 23.58 -9.74 14.84
CA ASP A 11 24.51 -10.43 13.93
C ASP A 11 23.86 -11.63 13.21
N ASN A 12 22.86 -12.26 13.83
CA ASN A 12 22.07 -13.35 13.27
C ASN A 12 20.95 -12.93 12.31
N PHE A 13 20.73 -11.62 12.11
CA PHE A 13 19.78 -11.11 11.12
C PHE A 13 20.44 -11.00 9.75
N HIS A 14 20.36 -12.05 8.96
CA HIS A 14 20.90 -12.11 7.61
C HIS A 14 19.84 -11.68 6.58
N GLU A 15 20.31 -11.06 5.50
CA GLU A 15 19.47 -10.76 4.35
C GLU A 15 19.14 -12.04 3.58
N ASP A 16 17.87 -12.22 3.19
CA ASP A 16 17.46 -13.32 2.31
C ASP A 16 17.87 -13.03 0.86
N TRP A 17 18.06 -11.75 0.54
CA TRP A 17 18.59 -11.24 -0.73
C TRP A 17 19.35 -9.94 -0.50
N LYS A 18 20.34 -9.67 -1.34
CA LYS A 18 21.26 -8.52 -1.21
C LYS A 18 20.49 -7.19 -1.22
N GLY A 19 20.64 -6.40 -0.16
CA GLY A 19 20.04 -5.08 -0.02
C GLY A 19 18.63 -5.09 0.61
N GLN A 20 18.14 -6.24 1.08
CA GLN A 20 16.83 -6.38 1.72
C GLN A 20 16.62 -5.33 2.82
N PHE A 21 17.57 -5.14 3.71
CA PHE A 21 17.45 -4.21 4.84
C PHE A 21 17.67 -2.73 4.46
N LYS A 22 17.97 -2.42 3.20
CA LYS A 22 17.90 -1.06 2.68
C LYS A 22 16.48 -0.65 2.34
N ILE A 23 15.64 -1.62 1.96
CA ILE A 23 14.24 -1.44 1.60
C ILE A 23 13.34 -1.74 2.80
N PHE A 24 13.54 -2.88 3.44
CA PHE A 24 12.77 -3.32 4.60
C PHE A 24 13.68 -3.41 5.83
N PRO A 25 13.57 -2.50 6.82
CA PRO A 25 14.46 -2.52 7.99
C PRO A 25 14.28 -3.81 8.78
N TRP A 26 15.37 -4.33 9.35
CA TRP A 26 15.35 -5.58 10.11
C TRP A 26 14.32 -5.60 11.25
N MET A 27 14.06 -4.43 11.87
CA MET A 27 13.05 -4.29 12.93
C MET A 27 11.64 -4.60 12.46
N ALA A 28 11.31 -4.37 11.20
CA ALA A 28 10.00 -4.68 10.64
C ALA A 28 9.71 -6.19 10.66
N TYR A 29 10.75 -7.02 10.53
CA TYR A 29 10.62 -8.49 10.59
C TYR A 29 10.41 -9.02 12.01
N ILE A 30 10.74 -8.25 13.05
CA ILE A 30 10.42 -8.59 14.44
C ILE A 30 9.03 -8.08 14.82
N SER A 31 8.75 -6.82 14.49
CA SER A 31 7.51 -6.18 14.90
C SER A 31 6.28 -6.73 14.17
N ALA A 32 6.45 -7.12 12.90
CA ALA A 32 5.40 -7.61 12.01
C ALA A 32 4.09 -6.81 12.08
N ILE A 33 4.20 -5.48 12.24
CA ILE A 33 3.05 -4.60 12.35
C ILE A 33 2.19 -4.76 11.09
N PRO A 34 0.89 -5.08 11.22
CA PRO A 34 0.02 -5.22 10.07
C PRO A 34 -0.09 -3.92 9.29
N HIS A 35 0.06 -4.01 7.97
CA HIS A 35 -0.14 -2.89 7.07
C HIS A 35 -1.36 -3.13 6.20
N VAL A 36 -2.24 -2.14 6.09
CA VAL A 36 -3.29 -2.18 5.08
C VAL A 36 -2.63 -2.15 3.70
N ILE A 37 -3.09 -3.01 2.80
CA ILE A 37 -2.60 -3.06 1.42
C ILE A 37 -3.68 -2.61 0.45
N TYR A 38 -3.24 -1.99 -0.64
CA TYR A 38 -4.07 -1.45 -1.71
C TYR A 38 -3.26 -1.36 -2.99
N ILE A 39 -3.92 -1.16 -4.12
CA ILE A 39 -3.26 -0.88 -5.39
C ILE A 39 -3.21 0.63 -5.60
N VAL A 40 -2.01 1.15 -5.90
CA VAL A 40 -1.82 2.51 -6.41
C VAL A 40 -1.82 2.45 -7.92
N THR A 41 -2.71 3.19 -8.56
CA THR A 41 -2.68 3.38 -10.01
C THR A 41 -2.07 4.74 -10.36
N THR A 42 -1.32 4.77 -11.45
CA THR A 42 -0.68 5.96 -12.04
C THR A 42 -0.70 5.85 -13.56
N LEU A 43 -0.29 6.89 -14.28
CA LEU A 43 -0.09 6.83 -15.72
C LEU A 43 1.39 6.93 -16.06
N LYS A 44 1.85 6.04 -16.92
CA LYS A 44 3.18 6.06 -17.54
C LYS A 44 3.29 7.24 -18.53
N GLU A 45 4.46 7.49 -19.05
CA GLU A 45 4.71 8.63 -19.94
C GLU A 45 3.91 8.54 -21.26
N ASP A 46 3.71 7.34 -21.75
CA ASP A 46 2.89 7.05 -22.94
C ASP A 46 1.39 7.01 -22.68
N GLY A 47 0.95 7.25 -21.44
CA GLY A 47 -0.44 7.18 -21.00
C GLY A 47 -0.92 5.77 -20.63
N THR A 48 -0.06 4.76 -20.68
CA THR A 48 -0.39 3.40 -20.27
C THR A 48 -0.58 3.32 -18.75
N PRO A 49 -1.63 2.64 -18.23
CA PRO A 49 -1.83 2.48 -16.79
C PRO A 49 -0.75 1.65 -16.11
N ASN A 50 -0.31 2.13 -14.95
CA ASN A 50 0.52 1.40 -14.01
C ASN A 50 -0.29 1.05 -12.76
N ALA A 51 -0.08 -0.13 -12.19
CA ALA A 51 -0.75 -0.62 -10.99
C ALA A 51 0.24 -1.34 -10.06
N ALA A 52 0.50 -0.75 -8.91
CA ALA A 52 1.45 -1.28 -7.93
C ALA A 52 0.79 -1.59 -6.60
N LEU A 53 1.11 -2.75 -6.03
CA LEU A 53 0.70 -3.09 -4.67
C LEU A 53 1.55 -2.29 -3.67
N GLU A 54 0.87 -1.55 -2.80
CA GLU A 54 1.49 -0.70 -1.79
C GLU A 54 0.92 -0.98 -0.40
N GLY A 55 1.68 -0.54 0.60
CA GLY A 55 1.33 -0.58 2.01
C GLY A 55 2.04 0.55 2.75
N TRP A 56 2.34 0.36 4.04
CA TRP A 56 3.11 1.30 4.89
C TRP A 56 2.59 2.73 4.82
N SER A 57 1.29 2.89 5.02
CA SER A 57 0.61 4.16 4.86
C SER A 57 -0.12 4.58 6.10
N SER A 58 -0.31 5.90 6.22
CA SER A 58 -1.20 6.53 7.17
C SER A 58 -2.23 7.37 6.43
N PHE A 59 -3.45 7.41 6.98
CA PHE A 59 -4.55 8.22 6.48
C PHE A 59 -4.97 9.18 7.57
N THR A 60 -5.01 10.47 7.26
CA THR A 60 -5.29 11.52 8.26
C THR A 60 -6.08 12.67 7.64
N GLY A 61 -6.80 13.38 8.48
CA GLY A 61 -7.54 14.58 8.09
C GLY A 61 -7.06 15.80 8.86
N GLU A 62 -7.05 16.95 8.20
CA GLU A 62 -6.80 18.24 8.82
C GLU A 62 -7.46 19.36 8.02
N SER A 63 -8.09 20.33 8.71
CA SER A 63 -8.66 21.52 8.11
C SER A 63 -9.55 21.22 6.91
N GLU A 64 -10.50 20.28 7.08
CA GLU A 64 -11.45 19.80 6.06
C GLU A 64 -10.81 19.04 4.89
N ASN A 65 -9.50 18.79 4.91
CA ASN A 65 -8.82 18.00 3.92
C ASN A 65 -8.53 16.59 4.42
N PHE A 66 -8.41 15.65 3.50
CA PHE A 66 -8.03 14.27 3.79
C PHE A 66 -6.74 13.92 3.03
N PHE A 67 -5.80 13.30 3.73
CA PHE A 67 -4.47 13.01 3.20
C PHE A 67 -4.12 11.54 3.33
N VAL A 68 -3.32 11.06 2.39
CA VAL A 68 -2.60 9.80 2.49
C VAL A 68 -1.10 10.08 2.56
N ILE A 69 -0.42 9.42 3.48
CA ILE A 69 1.04 9.45 3.61
C ILE A 69 1.54 8.04 3.31
N MET A 70 2.19 7.86 2.17
CA MET A 70 2.81 6.60 1.75
C MET A 70 4.30 6.65 2.05
N SER A 71 4.82 5.65 2.76
CA SER A 71 6.25 5.54 3.08
C SER A 71 6.87 4.34 2.38
N GLY A 72 8.18 4.42 2.14
CA GLY A 72 8.92 3.31 1.56
C GLY A 72 8.81 3.18 0.03
N LEU A 73 8.24 4.17 -0.67
CA LEU A 73 8.24 4.20 -2.12
C LEU A 73 9.67 4.26 -2.66
N ILE A 74 10.02 3.33 -3.52
CA ILE A 74 11.36 3.27 -4.15
C ILE A 74 11.43 4.36 -5.22
N LYS A 75 12.43 5.24 -5.14
CA LYS A 75 12.58 6.38 -6.06
C LYS A 75 12.74 5.99 -7.53
N THR A 76 13.18 4.77 -7.81
CA THR A 76 13.32 4.24 -9.17
C THR A 76 12.09 3.47 -9.64
N SER A 77 11.04 3.34 -8.82
CA SER A 77 9.81 2.65 -9.23
C SER A 77 8.99 3.48 -10.21
N HIS A 78 8.27 2.81 -11.11
CA HIS A 78 7.33 3.45 -12.02
C HIS A 78 6.28 4.29 -11.27
N THR A 79 5.74 3.76 -10.19
CA THR A 79 4.76 4.46 -9.35
C THR A 79 5.27 5.84 -8.90
N TYR A 80 6.46 5.89 -8.30
CA TYR A 80 7.03 7.16 -7.85
C TYR A 80 7.32 8.11 -9.02
N GLN A 81 7.97 7.63 -10.10
CA GLN A 81 8.32 8.45 -11.26
C GLN A 81 7.05 9.03 -11.93
N ASN A 82 6.02 8.23 -12.05
CA ASN A 82 4.73 8.65 -12.59
C ASN A 82 4.05 9.71 -11.73
N ILE A 83 4.02 9.53 -10.40
CA ILE A 83 3.48 10.54 -9.46
C ILE A 83 4.28 11.85 -9.55
N LYS A 84 5.59 11.76 -9.64
CA LYS A 84 6.44 12.96 -9.78
C LYS A 84 6.15 13.74 -11.04
N ARG A 85 5.93 13.04 -12.15
CA ARG A 85 5.63 13.65 -13.45
C ARG A 85 4.22 14.21 -13.51
N ASN A 86 3.23 13.36 -13.20
CA ASN A 86 1.82 13.66 -13.42
C ASN A 86 1.16 14.40 -12.26
N LYS A 87 1.74 14.34 -11.05
CA LYS A 87 1.20 14.90 -9.81
C LYS A 87 -0.14 14.28 -9.37
N GLU A 88 -0.54 13.17 -9.95
CA GLU A 88 -1.81 12.50 -9.72
C GLU A 88 -1.60 11.00 -9.50
N PHE A 89 -2.42 10.39 -8.65
CA PHE A 89 -2.49 8.95 -8.44
C PHE A 89 -3.83 8.57 -7.82
N CYS A 90 -4.21 7.30 -7.95
CA CYS A 90 -5.40 6.81 -7.27
C CYS A 90 -5.05 5.62 -6.35
N ILE A 91 -5.64 5.59 -5.17
CA ILE A 91 -5.57 4.46 -4.23
C ILE A 91 -6.84 3.64 -4.37
N ASN A 92 -6.66 2.33 -4.56
CA ASN A 92 -7.73 1.39 -4.82
C ASN A 92 -7.71 0.29 -3.77
N PHE A 93 -8.70 0.27 -2.86
CA PHE A 93 -8.86 -0.79 -1.87
C PHE A 93 -9.74 -1.90 -2.43
N LEU A 94 -9.19 -3.10 -2.43
CA LEU A 94 -9.85 -4.31 -2.92
C LEU A 94 -10.04 -5.33 -1.78
N SER A 95 -11.05 -6.17 -1.90
CA SER A 95 -11.29 -7.24 -0.94
C SER A 95 -10.28 -8.39 -1.10
N SER A 96 -10.25 -9.28 -0.12
CA SER A 96 -9.41 -10.49 -0.19
C SER A 96 -9.78 -11.46 -1.30
N ASP A 97 -10.89 -11.25 -2.00
CA ASP A 97 -11.29 -12.08 -3.14
C ASP A 97 -10.33 -11.88 -4.33
N TYR A 98 -9.54 -10.78 -4.31
CA TYR A 98 -8.58 -10.41 -5.33
C TYR A 98 -7.11 -10.68 -4.97
N LEU A 99 -6.84 -11.58 -4.01
CA LEU A 99 -5.45 -11.87 -3.56
C LEU A 99 -4.53 -12.36 -4.69
N ASP A 100 -5.05 -13.13 -5.64
CA ASP A 100 -4.25 -13.57 -6.78
C ASP A 100 -3.96 -12.45 -7.77
N ASN A 101 -4.87 -11.48 -7.89
CA ASN A 101 -4.65 -10.27 -8.68
C ASN A 101 -3.59 -9.37 -8.03
N PHE A 102 -3.58 -9.25 -6.69
CA PHE A 102 -2.50 -8.57 -5.97
C PHE A 102 -1.12 -9.18 -6.26
N LYS A 103 -1.02 -10.51 -6.30
CA LYS A 103 0.25 -11.18 -6.64
C LYS A 103 0.71 -10.86 -8.06
N LYS A 104 -0.22 -10.81 -9.02
CA LYS A 104 0.10 -10.45 -10.40
C LYS A 104 0.62 -9.02 -10.53
N SER A 105 0.04 -8.06 -9.80
CA SER A 105 0.48 -6.65 -9.82
C SER A 105 1.90 -6.42 -9.29
N ILE A 106 2.53 -7.42 -8.67
CA ILE A 106 3.92 -7.35 -8.19
C ILE A 106 4.89 -8.08 -9.13
N SER A 107 4.41 -9.01 -9.96
CA SER A 107 5.26 -9.96 -10.69
C SER A 107 5.76 -9.46 -12.05
N GLU A 108 5.07 -8.51 -12.66
CA GLU A 108 5.33 -8.05 -14.02
C GLU A 108 5.29 -6.52 -14.07
N ASN A 109 6.47 -5.91 -14.18
CA ASN A 109 6.64 -4.47 -14.15
C ASN A 109 7.37 -4.03 -15.43
N PHE A 110 6.67 -4.09 -16.57
CA PHE A 110 7.18 -3.72 -17.88
C PHE A 110 6.67 -2.34 -18.32
N ASP A 111 7.48 -1.62 -19.08
CA ASP A 111 7.16 -0.24 -19.48
C ASP A 111 5.95 -0.15 -20.43
N ASP A 112 5.75 -1.13 -21.27
CA ASP A 112 4.77 -1.16 -22.38
C ASP A 112 3.46 -1.92 -22.04
N ILE A 113 3.27 -2.33 -20.80
CA ILE A 113 2.11 -3.13 -20.38
C ILE A 113 1.11 -2.28 -19.57
N ASP A 114 -0.18 -2.40 -19.91
CA ASP A 114 -1.28 -1.97 -19.04
C ASP A 114 -1.36 -2.90 -17.81
N GLU A 115 -0.79 -2.45 -16.70
CA GLU A 115 -0.67 -3.26 -15.49
C GLU A 115 -2.01 -3.47 -14.77
N ILE A 116 -3.01 -2.59 -14.95
CA ILE A 116 -4.37 -2.82 -14.45
C ILE A 116 -4.93 -4.07 -15.12
N LYS A 117 -4.94 -4.08 -16.46
CA LYS A 117 -5.46 -5.19 -17.26
C LYS A 117 -4.64 -6.46 -17.07
N ASN A 118 -3.32 -6.34 -17.04
CA ASN A 118 -2.42 -7.50 -16.86
C ASN A 118 -2.61 -8.16 -15.49
N SER A 119 -2.91 -7.37 -14.46
CA SER A 119 -3.27 -7.88 -13.13
C SER A 119 -4.68 -8.51 -13.08
N GLY A 120 -5.43 -8.47 -14.17
CA GLY A 120 -6.78 -9.03 -14.28
C GLY A 120 -7.86 -8.11 -13.69
N PHE A 121 -7.60 -6.82 -13.63
CA PHE A 121 -8.57 -5.79 -13.23
C PHE A 121 -9.13 -5.03 -14.44
N SER A 122 -10.24 -4.34 -14.22
CA SER A 122 -10.86 -3.43 -15.19
C SER A 122 -10.56 -1.98 -14.84
N SER A 123 -10.16 -1.20 -15.86
CA SER A 123 -9.97 0.24 -15.70
C SER A 123 -11.32 0.96 -15.67
N GLU A 124 -11.44 1.94 -14.79
CA GLU A 124 -12.56 2.88 -14.70
C GLU A 124 -12.02 4.31 -14.73
N GLN A 125 -12.70 5.21 -15.41
CA GLN A 125 -12.31 6.62 -15.48
C GLN A 125 -12.48 7.28 -14.11
N SER A 126 -11.48 8.05 -13.68
CA SER A 126 -11.57 8.94 -12.51
C SER A 126 -12.46 10.14 -12.78
N LEU A 127 -12.94 10.80 -11.74
CA LEU A 127 -13.82 11.96 -11.82
C LEU A 127 -13.10 13.29 -11.60
N SER A 128 -11.98 13.30 -10.90
CA SER A 128 -11.25 14.53 -10.55
C SER A 128 -9.79 14.54 -11.02
N ILE A 129 -9.27 13.43 -11.50
CA ILE A 129 -7.89 13.27 -12.00
C ILE A 129 -7.89 12.49 -13.32
N ASN A 130 -6.74 12.47 -14.01
CA ASN A 130 -6.59 11.73 -15.27
C ASN A 130 -6.22 10.25 -15.09
N VAL A 131 -5.70 9.89 -13.91
CA VAL A 131 -5.28 8.52 -13.59
C VAL A 131 -6.50 7.60 -13.45
N PRO A 132 -6.53 6.42 -14.12
CA PRO A 132 -7.66 5.50 -14.01
C PRO A 132 -7.75 4.86 -12.63
N ARG A 133 -8.98 4.53 -12.23
CA ARG A 133 -9.32 3.73 -11.06
C ARG A 133 -9.45 2.26 -11.43
N ILE A 134 -9.45 1.38 -10.44
CA ILE A 134 -9.81 -0.04 -10.59
C ILE A 134 -11.30 -0.20 -10.30
N GLN A 135 -12.06 -0.71 -11.27
CA GLN A 135 -13.51 -0.85 -11.17
C GLN A 135 -13.94 -1.73 -9.99
N GLU A 136 -13.24 -2.82 -9.72
CA GLU A 136 -13.52 -3.81 -8.68
C GLU A 136 -13.25 -3.31 -7.25
N SER A 137 -12.65 -2.15 -7.09
CA SER A 137 -12.34 -1.58 -5.78
C SER A 137 -13.58 -1.11 -5.06
N PHE A 138 -13.73 -1.50 -3.80
CA PHE A 138 -14.85 -1.07 -2.97
C PHE A 138 -14.69 0.36 -2.40
N LEU A 139 -13.46 0.86 -2.37
CA LEU A 139 -13.11 2.23 -1.96
C LEU A 139 -11.96 2.73 -2.84
N LYS A 140 -12.13 3.93 -3.41
CA LYS A 140 -11.18 4.57 -4.31
C LYS A 140 -10.92 5.99 -3.83
N LEU A 141 -9.65 6.38 -3.74
CA LEU A 141 -9.23 7.72 -3.35
C LEU A 141 -8.44 8.33 -4.51
N GLU A 142 -8.99 9.33 -5.17
CA GLU A 142 -8.32 10.11 -6.20
C GLU A 142 -7.47 11.20 -5.54
N CYS A 143 -6.16 11.21 -5.80
CA CYS A 143 -5.20 12.00 -5.05
C CYS A 143 -4.36 12.89 -5.94
N GLU A 144 -4.06 14.10 -5.43
CA GLU A 144 -3.03 14.98 -5.94
C GLU A 144 -1.79 14.93 -5.03
N PHE A 145 -0.61 14.95 -5.64
CA PHE A 145 0.67 15.04 -4.92
C PHE A 145 0.79 16.37 -4.17
N GLU A 146 1.13 16.33 -2.89
CA GLU A 146 1.34 17.50 -2.05
C GLU A 146 2.82 17.76 -1.77
N TRP A 147 3.49 16.79 -1.15
CA TRP A 147 4.89 16.88 -0.80
C TRP A 147 5.55 15.51 -0.70
N GLU A 148 6.87 15.52 -0.63
CA GLU A 148 7.67 14.33 -0.36
C GLU A 148 8.84 14.66 0.56
N LYS A 149 9.33 13.65 1.28
CA LYS A 149 10.46 13.79 2.19
C LYS A 149 11.25 12.49 2.31
N GLU A 150 12.56 12.60 2.28
CA GLU A 150 13.45 11.52 2.73
C GLU A 150 13.42 11.43 4.25
N LEU A 151 13.28 10.20 4.79
CA LEU A 151 13.38 9.97 6.24
C LEU A 151 14.82 9.98 6.73
N VAL A 152 15.76 9.59 5.86
CA VAL A 152 17.21 9.69 6.08
C VAL A 152 17.88 10.24 4.84
N PRO A 153 18.97 11.03 4.96
CA PRO A 153 19.69 11.58 3.82
C PRO A 153 20.15 10.50 2.84
N ASN A 154 19.99 10.76 1.54
CA ASN A 154 20.37 9.86 0.45
C ASN A 154 19.64 8.50 0.48
N SER A 155 18.42 8.45 1.04
CA SER A 155 17.59 7.25 1.01
C SER A 155 17.25 6.85 -0.42
N THR A 156 17.20 5.54 -0.68
CA THR A 156 16.63 4.96 -1.90
C THR A 156 15.09 5.05 -1.92
N ASN A 157 14.51 5.26 -0.74
CA ASN A 157 13.07 5.33 -0.52
C ASN A 157 12.64 6.77 -0.21
N ILE A 158 11.38 7.06 -0.46
CA ILE A 158 10.77 8.35 -0.19
C ILE A 158 9.45 8.17 0.59
N THR A 159 9.12 9.13 1.42
CA THR A 159 7.78 9.32 1.97
C THR A 159 7.08 10.39 1.16
N LEU A 160 5.88 10.10 0.69
CA LEU A 160 5.08 10.96 -0.17
C LEU A 160 3.72 11.21 0.48
N CYS A 161 3.26 12.44 0.42
CA CYS A 161 1.92 12.85 0.82
C CYS A 161 1.08 13.19 -0.41
N GLY A 162 -0.14 12.68 -0.44
CA GLY A 162 -1.16 13.08 -1.41
C GLY A 162 -2.41 13.60 -0.71
N ARG A 163 -3.02 14.63 -1.28
CA ARG A 163 -4.33 15.13 -0.88
C ARG A 163 -5.40 14.37 -1.64
N VAL A 164 -6.38 13.84 -0.92
CA VAL A 164 -7.55 13.20 -1.53
C VAL A 164 -8.48 14.27 -2.07
N LYS A 165 -8.72 14.26 -3.37
CA LYS A 165 -9.60 15.19 -4.09
C LYS A 165 -11.00 14.65 -4.25
N TYR A 166 -11.12 13.32 -4.40
CA TYR A 166 -12.38 12.65 -4.60
C TYR A 166 -12.38 11.26 -3.97
N ILE A 167 -13.50 10.87 -3.38
CA ILE A 167 -13.72 9.55 -2.80
C ILE A 167 -14.88 8.89 -3.53
N SER A 168 -14.66 7.67 -4.01
CA SER A 168 -15.72 6.80 -4.52
C SER A 168 -15.75 5.53 -3.68
N ALA A 169 -16.89 5.23 -3.08
CA ALA A 169 -17.08 4.04 -2.26
C ALA A 169 -18.25 3.22 -2.80
N ASP A 170 -18.12 1.89 -2.73
CA ASP A 170 -19.24 0.99 -2.94
C ASP A 170 -20.39 1.36 -2.00
N ARG A 171 -21.62 1.39 -2.55
CA ARG A 171 -22.77 1.83 -1.76
C ARG A 171 -23.02 0.98 -0.53
N GLU A 172 -22.88 -0.34 -0.64
CA GLU A 172 -23.01 -1.24 0.52
C GLU A 172 -21.94 -0.93 1.55
N PHE A 173 -20.69 -0.75 1.13
CA PHE A 173 -19.59 -0.37 2.02
C PHE A 173 -19.86 0.97 2.72
N ALA A 174 -20.34 1.99 1.99
CA ALA A 174 -20.54 3.33 2.53
C ALA A 174 -21.75 3.43 3.47
N MET A 175 -22.82 2.68 3.20
CA MET A 175 -24.14 2.84 3.86
C MET A 175 -24.40 1.80 4.96
N ASN A 176 -23.68 0.70 4.99
CA ASN A 176 -23.88 -0.35 5.97
C ASN A 176 -23.34 0.01 7.35
N LYS A 177 -23.90 -0.64 8.36
CA LYS A 177 -23.36 -0.58 9.73
C LYS A 177 -21.94 -1.15 9.76
N VAL A 178 -21.16 -0.75 10.74
CA VAL A 178 -19.76 -1.17 10.88
C VAL A 178 -19.58 -2.69 10.89
N THR A 179 -20.50 -3.44 11.51
CA THR A 179 -20.53 -4.92 11.53
C THR A 179 -20.66 -5.56 10.15
N GLU A 180 -21.43 -4.93 9.26
CA GLU A 180 -21.67 -5.41 7.89
C GLU A 180 -20.57 -4.92 6.94
N ARG A 181 -20.05 -3.70 7.17
CA ARG A 181 -19.01 -3.07 6.38
C ARG A 181 -17.73 -3.88 6.32
N PHE A 182 -17.34 -4.51 7.42
CA PHE A 182 -16.14 -5.36 7.50
C PHE A 182 -16.43 -6.86 7.24
N GLY A 183 -17.56 -7.19 6.64
CA GLY A 183 -17.96 -8.57 6.27
C GLY A 183 -17.28 -9.07 4.99
N LYS A 184 -18.00 -9.01 3.87
CA LYS A 184 -17.51 -9.49 2.56
C LYS A 184 -16.42 -8.59 1.99
N LYS A 185 -16.68 -7.29 1.92
CA LYS A 185 -15.74 -6.27 1.42
C LYS A 185 -15.06 -5.63 2.62
N SER A 186 -13.80 -5.94 2.83
CA SER A 186 -13.05 -5.43 3.96
C SER A 186 -11.60 -5.19 3.57
N PHE A 187 -10.97 -4.26 4.27
CA PHE A 187 -9.55 -3.99 4.10
C PHE A 187 -8.72 -5.25 4.32
N VAL A 188 -7.72 -5.42 3.48
CA VAL A 188 -6.75 -6.51 3.55
C VAL A 188 -5.47 -6.01 4.18
N PHE A 189 -4.92 -6.79 5.09
CA PHE A 189 -3.68 -6.48 5.79
C PHE A 189 -2.62 -7.50 5.44
N HIS A 190 -1.44 -7.01 5.11
CA HIS A 190 -0.24 -7.83 5.02
C HIS A 190 0.44 -7.92 6.38
N LEU A 191 0.68 -9.15 6.83
CA LEU A 191 1.53 -9.44 7.97
C LEU A 191 2.88 -9.88 7.43
N MET A 192 3.89 -9.02 7.58
CA MET A 192 5.22 -9.30 7.09
C MET A 192 5.75 -10.63 7.65
N ALA A 193 6.46 -11.39 6.84
CA ALA A 193 7.13 -12.60 7.29
C ALA A 193 8.12 -12.26 8.40
N MET A 194 7.83 -12.69 9.62
CA MET A 194 8.69 -12.45 10.78
C MET A 194 10.01 -13.21 10.65
N LYS A 195 11.04 -12.71 11.34
CA LYS A 195 12.26 -13.48 11.63
C LYS A 195 12.36 -13.74 13.12
N ASN A 196 12.82 -14.94 13.46
CA ASN A 196 13.14 -15.26 14.86
C ASN A 196 14.28 -14.35 15.33
N PRO A 197 14.08 -13.57 16.40
CA PRO A 197 15.09 -12.61 16.84
C PRO A 197 16.38 -13.25 17.40
N TYR A 198 16.33 -14.53 17.77
CA TYR A 198 17.49 -15.27 18.30
C TYR A 198 18.24 -16.04 17.21
N THR A 199 17.53 -16.67 16.27
CA THR A 199 18.16 -17.51 15.24
C THR A 199 18.30 -16.80 13.89
N GLY A 200 17.55 -15.72 13.65
CA GLY A 200 17.48 -15.03 12.35
C GLY A 200 16.66 -15.77 11.28
N GLU A 201 16.14 -16.96 11.61
CA GLU A 201 15.35 -17.77 10.69
C GLU A 201 14.04 -17.09 10.33
N ARG A 202 13.64 -17.24 9.07
CA ARG A 202 12.38 -16.70 8.57
C ARG A 202 11.21 -17.53 9.11
N ILE A 203 10.21 -16.81 9.66
CA ILE A 203 8.91 -17.35 10.03
C ILE A 203 7.92 -16.92 8.96
N SER A 204 6.82 -17.63 8.80
CA SER A 204 5.79 -17.28 7.81
C SER A 204 5.13 -15.94 8.10
N GLY A 205 4.84 -15.19 7.05
CA GLY A 205 3.92 -14.06 7.07
C GLY A 205 2.49 -14.49 6.76
N GLY A 206 1.60 -13.52 6.59
CA GLY A 206 0.19 -13.82 6.32
C GLY A 206 -0.59 -12.65 5.75
N ILE A 207 -1.83 -12.95 5.41
CA ILE A 207 -2.84 -11.97 5.04
C ILE A 207 -3.94 -12.00 6.09
N GLY A 208 -4.28 -10.82 6.59
CA GLY A 208 -5.32 -10.64 7.60
C GLY A 208 -6.49 -9.80 7.10
N LYS A 209 -7.62 -9.95 7.78
CA LYS A 209 -8.80 -9.09 7.67
C LYS A 209 -9.17 -8.56 9.04
N ILE A 210 -9.88 -7.44 9.09
CA ILE A 210 -10.46 -6.93 10.33
C ILE A 210 -11.61 -7.85 10.74
N LYS A 211 -11.64 -8.20 12.03
CA LYS A 211 -12.81 -8.76 12.72
C LYS A 211 -13.25 -7.77 13.80
N LEU A 212 -14.46 -7.28 13.67
CA LEU A 212 -15.05 -6.45 14.71
C LEU A 212 -15.30 -7.32 15.96
N LEU A 213 -14.75 -6.92 17.10
CA LEU A 213 -14.94 -7.62 18.37
C LEU A 213 -16.11 -7.05 19.17
N LYS A 214 -16.34 -5.74 19.06
CA LYS A 214 -17.39 -5.02 19.78
C LYS A 214 -17.72 -3.73 19.05
N GLU A 215 -18.99 -3.41 18.90
CA GLU A 215 -19.42 -2.06 18.55
C GLU A 215 -19.24 -1.14 19.76
N THR A 216 -18.63 0.01 19.56
CA THR A 216 -18.47 1.02 20.61
C THR A 216 -18.47 2.40 19.98
N GLU A 217 -19.04 3.35 20.70
CA GLU A 217 -18.83 4.78 20.45
C GLU A 217 -17.55 5.18 21.19
N LEU A 218 -16.60 5.73 20.49
CA LEU A 218 -15.33 6.25 21.04
C LEU A 218 -15.45 7.75 21.28
#